data_88eea166a27a75e17061ba0a9c2c7776
#
_entry.id   88eea166a27a75e17061ba0a9c2c7776
#
_cell.length_a   1.000
_cell.length_b   1.000
_cell.length_c   1.000
_cell.angle_alpha   90.00
_cell.angle_beta   90.00
_cell.angle_gamma   90.00
#
_symmetry.space_group_name_H-M   'P 1'
#
loop_
_entity.id
_entity.type
_entity.pdbx_description
1 polymer ?
#
loop_
_entity_poly.entity_id
_entity_poly.type
_entity_poly.pdbx_seq_one_letter_code
_entity_poly.pdbx_strand_id
1 'polypeptide(L)'
;MNRPVNLIVVLSVISSSLFLCGCESSRSQVLAAEESQVKLRSMQSRIFDTTDKIKTLRTAMATLQDLGFVIDKADDVLGSVSATKLDRYAVRITISVRPHGDTQMLVRANAQYNLKAIEDPEPYQQFFAAFEKAMFLTAHNIE
;
A
#
# COMPACT_ATOMS: atom_id res chain seq x y z
N MET A 1 29.87 -34.71 -54.30
CA MET A 1 29.09 -35.47 -53.36
C MET A 1 29.25 -34.94 -51.92
N ASN A 2 28.92 -33.62 -51.68
CA ASN A 2 29.14 -32.92 -50.38
C ASN A 2 27.96 -32.00 -50.00
N ARG A 3 26.72 -32.37 -50.41
CA ARG A 3 25.52 -31.54 -50.14
C ARG A 3 24.77 -31.81 -48.81
N PRO A 4 24.79 -32.99 -48.16
CA PRO A 4 24.05 -33.18 -46.94
C PRO A 4 24.71 -32.61 -45.68
N VAL A 5 26.03 -32.54 -45.63
CA VAL A 5 26.77 -32.06 -44.44
C VAL A 5 26.56 -30.56 -44.23
N ASN A 6 26.54 -29.75 -45.32
CA ASN A 6 26.30 -28.29 -45.22
C ASN A 6 24.88 -27.96 -44.75
N LEU A 7 23.88 -28.78 -45.11
CA LEU A 7 22.50 -28.57 -44.71
C LEU A 7 22.30 -28.82 -43.20
N ILE A 8 22.96 -29.84 -42.66
CA ILE A 8 22.90 -30.17 -41.21
C ILE A 8 23.62 -29.10 -40.39
N VAL A 9 24.75 -28.59 -40.84
CA VAL A 9 25.49 -27.51 -40.15
C VAL A 9 24.68 -26.19 -40.14
N VAL A 10 24.05 -25.85 -41.26
CA VAL A 10 23.20 -24.64 -41.35
C VAL A 10 21.96 -24.79 -40.42
N LEU A 11 21.35 -25.95 -40.37
CA LEU A 11 20.18 -26.22 -39.48
C LEU A 11 20.57 -26.15 -38.01
N SER A 12 21.77 -26.63 -37.63
CA SER A 12 22.32 -26.57 -36.28
C SER A 12 22.61 -25.13 -35.81
N VAL A 13 23.13 -24.28 -36.68
CA VAL A 13 23.44 -22.86 -36.39
C VAL A 13 22.14 -22.06 -36.22
N ILE A 14 21.08 -22.33 -37.00
CA ILE A 14 19.78 -21.66 -36.90
C ILE A 14 19.06 -22.06 -35.60
N SER A 15 19.18 -23.31 -35.17
CA SER A 15 18.58 -23.78 -33.89
C SER A 15 19.28 -23.14 -32.68
N SER A 16 20.55 -22.84 -32.72
CA SER A 16 21.29 -22.22 -31.60
C SER A 16 20.97 -20.74 -31.36
N SER A 17 20.50 -20.03 -32.41
CA SER A 17 20.20 -18.59 -32.31
C SER A 17 18.80 -18.27 -31.68
N LEU A 18 17.95 -19.26 -31.53
CA LEU A 18 16.60 -19.07 -31.02
C LEU A 18 16.49 -19.06 -29.48
N PHE A 19 17.57 -19.38 -28.75
CA PHE A 19 17.56 -19.45 -27.28
C PHE A 19 17.99 -18.17 -26.54
N LEU A 20 18.32 -17.09 -27.22
CA LEU A 20 18.90 -15.87 -26.62
C LEU A 20 17.89 -14.75 -26.35
N CYS A 21 16.59 -14.92 -26.61
CA CYS A 21 15.61 -13.84 -26.48
C CYS A 21 14.76 -13.88 -25.18
N GLY A 22 15.16 -14.62 -24.13
CA GLY A 22 14.32 -14.91 -22.97
C GLY A 22 14.47 -14.02 -21.74
N CYS A 23 15.49 -13.14 -21.63
CA CYS A 23 15.85 -12.50 -20.35
C CYS A 23 15.39 -11.05 -20.14
N GLU A 24 14.93 -10.36 -21.15
CA GLU A 24 14.61 -8.92 -21.01
C GLU A 24 13.21 -8.65 -20.48
N SER A 25 12.27 -9.53 -20.73
CA SER A 25 10.87 -9.41 -20.30
C SER A 25 10.68 -9.52 -18.77
N SER A 26 11.44 -10.39 -18.11
CA SER A 26 11.30 -10.63 -16.66
C SER A 26 11.82 -9.48 -15.81
N ARG A 27 12.91 -8.83 -16.23
CA ARG A 27 13.51 -7.72 -15.50
C ARG A 27 12.65 -6.47 -15.55
N SER A 28 12.04 -6.15 -16.67
CA SER A 28 11.14 -5.00 -16.81
C SER A 28 9.85 -5.20 -16.00
N GLN A 29 9.33 -6.43 -15.92
CA GLN A 29 8.16 -6.73 -15.08
C GLN A 29 8.46 -6.62 -13.59
N VAL A 30 9.63 -7.06 -13.14
CA VAL A 30 10.04 -6.93 -11.74
C VAL A 30 10.21 -5.47 -11.36
N LEU A 31 10.89 -4.67 -12.18
CA LEU A 31 11.08 -3.23 -11.93
C LEU A 31 9.76 -2.46 -11.94
N ALA A 32 8.84 -2.76 -12.85
CA ALA A 32 7.51 -2.15 -12.87
C ALA A 32 6.67 -2.53 -11.63
N ALA A 33 6.78 -3.77 -11.16
CA ALA A 33 6.12 -4.22 -9.93
C ALA A 33 6.71 -3.53 -8.69
N GLU A 34 8.03 -3.35 -8.61
CA GLU A 34 8.70 -2.63 -7.52
C GLU A 34 8.31 -1.16 -7.50
N GLU A 35 8.28 -0.49 -8.65
CA GLU A 35 7.85 0.91 -8.76
C GLU A 35 6.39 1.09 -8.31
N SER A 36 5.50 0.20 -8.73
CA SER A 36 4.11 0.17 -8.28
C SER A 36 3.99 0.00 -6.77
N GLN A 37 4.76 -0.89 -6.17
CA GLN A 37 4.78 -1.12 -4.72
C GLN A 37 5.31 0.08 -3.94
N VAL A 38 6.35 0.76 -4.43
CA VAL A 38 6.89 1.98 -3.82
C VAL A 38 5.87 3.11 -3.87
N LYS A 39 5.23 3.30 -5.01
CA LYS A 39 4.16 4.30 -5.18
C LYS A 39 2.97 4.02 -4.25
N LEU A 40 2.54 2.78 -4.13
CA LEU A 40 1.48 2.38 -3.23
C LEU A 40 1.85 2.69 -1.77
N ARG A 41 3.05 2.32 -1.33
CA ARG A 41 3.52 2.60 0.04
C ARG A 41 3.59 4.09 0.35
N SER A 42 3.97 4.94 -0.59
CA SER A 42 4.01 6.39 -0.42
C SER A 42 2.61 6.99 -0.21
N MET A 43 1.60 6.47 -0.89
CA MET A 43 0.21 6.87 -0.71
C MET A 43 -0.39 6.39 0.62
N GLN A 44 0.07 5.24 1.10
CA GLN A 44 -0.42 4.58 2.31
C GLN A 44 0.19 5.14 3.60
N SER A 45 1.17 6.02 3.55
CA SER A 45 1.93 6.41 4.74
C SER A 45 2.09 7.93 4.84
N ARG A 46 1.95 8.46 6.08
CA ARG A 46 2.24 9.85 6.43
C ARG A 46 2.96 9.89 7.77
N ILE A 47 3.80 10.91 7.94
CA ILE A 47 4.52 11.19 9.20
C ILE A 47 3.89 12.42 9.82
N PHE A 48 3.69 12.39 11.13
CA PHE A 48 3.09 13.45 11.93
C PHE A 48 4.05 13.86 13.05
N ASP A 49 4.20 15.16 13.29
CA ASP A 49 5.06 15.74 14.31
C ASP A 49 4.37 15.64 15.69
N THR A 50 4.34 14.45 16.23
CA THR A 50 3.78 14.13 17.55
C THR A 50 4.42 12.85 18.09
N THR A 51 4.55 12.78 19.43
CA THR A 51 4.99 11.57 20.15
C THR A 51 3.82 10.85 20.82
N ASP A 52 2.62 11.44 20.79
CA ASP A 52 1.43 10.89 21.45
C ASP A 52 0.74 9.83 20.58
N LYS A 53 1.19 8.58 20.74
CA LYS A 53 0.63 7.41 20.06
C LYS A 53 -0.87 7.22 20.35
N ILE A 54 -1.28 7.42 21.61
CA ILE A 54 -2.66 7.17 22.03
C ILE A 54 -3.61 8.21 21.42
N LYS A 55 -3.24 9.50 21.46
CA LYS A 55 -3.99 10.57 20.80
C LYS A 55 -4.09 10.28 19.29
N THR A 56 -2.98 9.95 18.65
CA THR A 56 -2.93 9.64 17.22
C THR A 56 -3.86 8.47 16.86
N LEU A 57 -3.85 7.40 17.65
CA LEU A 57 -4.73 6.24 17.42
C LEU A 57 -6.20 6.57 17.62
N ARG A 58 -6.54 7.32 18.69
CA ARG A 58 -7.92 7.77 18.95
C ARG A 58 -8.44 8.68 17.85
N THR A 59 -7.59 9.61 17.37
CA THR A 59 -7.94 10.46 16.23
C THR A 59 -8.19 9.64 14.97
N ALA A 60 -7.38 8.60 14.71
CA ALA A 60 -7.59 7.70 13.58
C ALA A 60 -8.95 6.97 13.68
N MET A 61 -9.30 6.50 14.88
CA MET A 61 -10.61 5.86 15.12
C MET A 61 -11.77 6.83 14.84
N ALA A 62 -11.71 8.04 15.40
CA ALA A 62 -12.73 9.07 15.17
C ALA A 62 -12.87 9.42 13.69
N THR A 63 -11.73 9.62 13.00
CA THR A 63 -11.70 9.88 11.55
C THR A 63 -12.35 8.75 10.74
N LEU A 64 -12.07 7.49 11.09
CA LEU A 64 -12.70 6.36 10.43
C LEU A 64 -14.22 6.35 10.63
N GLN A 65 -14.69 6.64 11.85
CA GLN A 65 -16.11 6.74 12.17
C GLN A 65 -16.77 7.88 11.38
N ASP A 66 -16.14 9.05 11.31
CA ASP A 66 -16.63 10.21 10.54
C ASP A 66 -16.72 9.89 9.03
N LEU A 67 -15.83 9.03 8.51
CA LEU A 67 -15.87 8.54 7.14
C LEU A 67 -16.88 7.39 6.93
N GLY A 68 -17.63 7.01 7.96
CA GLY A 68 -18.68 5.99 7.91
C GLY A 68 -18.16 4.56 8.05
N PHE A 69 -16.96 4.36 8.61
CA PHE A 69 -16.47 3.03 8.96
C PHE A 69 -16.94 2.61 10.36
N VAL A 70 -17.23 1.34 10.51
CA VAL A 70 -17.46 0.70 11.81
C VAL A 70 -16.16 0.10 12.29
N ILE A 71 -15.76 0.42 13.51
CA ILE A 71 -14.53 -0.12 14.10
C ILE A 71 -14.75 -1.60 14.44
N ASP A 72 -13.93 -2.46 13.84
CA ASP A 72 -13.95 -3.91 14.10
C ASP A 72 -13.08 -4.27 15.31
N LYS A 73 -11.88 -3.68 15.36
CA LYS A 73 -10.90 -3.94 16.43
C LYS A 73 -9.96 -2.74 16.58
N ALA A 74 -9.65 -2.41 17.83
CA ALA A 74 -8.60 -1.46 18.19
C ALA A 74 -7.66 -2.11 19.20
N ASP A 75 -6.35 -1.85 19.04
CA ASP A 75 -5.29 -2.37 19.90
C ASP A 75 -4.27 -1.25 20.13
N ASP A 76 -4.25 -0.70 21.33
CA ASP A 76 -3.40 0.40 21.74
C ASP A 76 -1.94 -0.05 21.97
N VAL A 77 -1.74 -1.29 22.40
CA VAL A 77 -0.41 -1.87 22.58
C VAL A 77 0.29 -2.01 21.23
N LEU A 78 -0.40 -2.63 20.26
CA LEU A 78 0.10 -2.75 18.89
C LEU A 78 0.04 -1.43 18.12
N GLY A 79 -0.78 -0.48 18.55
CA GLY A 79 -1.00 0.78 17.85
C GLY A 79 -1.73 0.56 16.52
N SER A 80 -2.77 -0.24 16.53
CA SER A 80 -3.51 -0.56 15.31
C SER A 80 -5.03 -0.49 15.52
N VAL A 81 -5.73 -0.08 14.47
CA VAL A 81 -7.19 -0.11 14.40
C VAL A 81 -7.62 -0.67 13.05
N SER A 82 -8.57 -1.58 13.06
CA SER A 82 -9.21 -2.12 11.86
C SER A 82 -10.68 -1.73 11.86
N ALA A 83 -11.19 -1.34 10.70
CA ALA A 83 -12.56 -0.90 10.50
C ALA A 83 -13.09 -1.34 9.14
N THR A 84 -14.40 -1.54 9.06
CA THR A 84 -15.09 -1.97 7.84
C THR A 84 -16.19 -0.98 7.48
N LYS A 85 -16.29 -0.63 6.20
CA LYS A 85 -17.39 0.13 5.63
C LYS A 85 -18.12 -0.74 4.61
N LEU A 86 -19.43 -0.80 4.74
CA LEU A 86 -20.31 -1.48 3.80
C LEU A 86 -20.94 -0.42 2.88
N ASP A 87 -20.37 -0.25 1.69
CA ASP A 87 -20.92 0.57 0.63
C ASP A 87 -20.81 -0.22 -0.67
N ARG A 88 -21.92 -0.79 -1.16
CA ARG A 88 -21.99 -1.77 -2.26
C ARG A 88 -21.10 -2.99 -2.04
N TYR A 89 -19.95 -2.81 -1.42
CA TYR A 89 -18.93 -3.81 -1.14
C TYR A 89 -18.32 -3.57 0.24
N ALA A 90 -17.79 -4.64 0.87
CA ALA A 90 -17.09 -4.52 2.14
C ALA A 90 -15.66 -4.01 1.91
N VAL A 91 -15.41 -2.76 2.26
CA VAL A 91 -14.08 -2.17 2.30
C VAL A 91 -13.56 -2.25 3.73
N ARG A 92 -12.45 -2.96 3.94
CA ARG A 92 -11.74 -2.99 5.22
C ARG A 92 -10.52 -2.10 5.15
N ILE A 93 -10.35 -1.27 6.17
CA ILE A 93 -9.15 -0.45 6.33
C ILE A 93 -8.48 -0.80 7.66
N THR A 94 -7.16 -0.87 7.65
CA THR A 94 -6.36 -1.04 8.85
C THR A 94 -5.36 0.11 8.94
N ILE A 95 -5.42 0.84 10.05
CA ILE A 95 -4.48 1.91 10.37
C ILE A 95 -3.48 1.37 11.38
N SER A 96 -2.20 1.65 11.17
CA SER A 96 -1.15 1.39 12.15
C SER A 96 -0.41 2.68 12.48
N VAL A 97 -0.16 2.90 13.78
CA VAL A 97 0.54 4.05 14.34
C VAL A 97 1.80 3.55 15.03
N ARG A 98 2.96 4.00 14.58
CA ARG A 98 4.26 3.59 15.13
C ARG A 98 5.16 4.80 15.32
N PRO A 99 6.05 4.79 16.33
CA PRO A 99 7.10 5.78 16.45
C PRO A 99 7.96 5.85 15.18
N HIS A 100 8.33 7.06 14.80
CA HIS A 100 9.25 7.35 13.70
C HIS A 100 10.32 8.32 14.20
N GLY A 101 11.50 7.81 14.55
CA GLY A 101 12.48 8.57 15.33
C GLY A 101 11.96 8.92 16.72
N ASP A 102 12.47 10.01 17.29
CA ASP A 102 12.21 10.41 18.68
C ASP A 102 11.03 11.39 18.82
N THR A 103 10.61 12.03 17.74
CA THR A 103 9.66 13.16 17.78
C THR A 103 8.44 12.99 16.90
N GLN A 104 8.34 11.89 16.14
CA GLN A 104 7.31 11.73 15.12
C GLN A 104 6.59 10.38 15.23
N MET A 105 5.40 10.31 14.67
CA MET A 105 4.63 9.09 14.45
C MET A 105 4.44 8.83 12.96
N LEU A 106 4.70 7.60 12.54
CA LEU A 106 4.33 7.08 11.24
C LEU A 106 2.93 6.48 11.32
N VAL A 107 2.03 7.02 10.54
CA VAL A 107 0.67 6.50 10.34
C VAL A 107 0.60 5.84 8.98
N ARG A 108 0.24 4.56 8.95
CA ARG A 108 0.02 3.81 7.71
C ARG A 108 -1.42 3.34 7.63
N ALA A 109 -2.05 3.62 6.50
CA ALA A 109 -3.37 3.11 6.12
C ALA A 109 -3.21 1.98 5.10
N ASN A 110 -3.87 0.87 5.33
CA ASN A 110 -3.92 -0.25 4.40
C ASN A 110 -5.38 -0.62 4.16
N ALA A 111 -5.86 -0.38 2.94
CA ALA A 111 -7.23 -0.64 2.56
C ALA A 111 -7.31 -1.85 1.61
N GLN A 112 -8.32 -2.68 1.81
CA GLN A 112 -8.57 -3.85 0.97
C GLN A 112 -10.06 -4.03 0.71
N TYR A 113 -10.35 -4.50 -0.48
CA TYR A 113 -11.65 -4.95 -0.91
C TYR A 113 -11.67 -6.48 -0.95
N ASN A 114 -12.48 -7.11 -0.12
CA ASN A 114 -12.37 -8.53 0.17
C ASN A 114 -10.94 -8.89 0.62
N LEU A 115 -10.17 -9.58 -0.21
CA LEU A 115 -8.77 -9.95 0.05
C LEU A 115 -7.77 -9.20 -0.85
N LYS A 116 -8.25 -8.27 -1.69
CA LYS A 116 -7.44 -7.53 -2.65
C LYS A 116 -7.08 -6.15 -2.12
N ALA A 117 -5.80 -5.81 -2.12
CA ALA A 117 -5.38 -4.45 -1.77
C ALA A 117 -5.99 -3.42 -2.73
N ILE A 118 -6.42 -2.29 -2.18
CA ILE A 118 -6.89 -1.16 -2.98
C ILE A 118 -5.66 -0.37 -3.42
N GLU A 119 -5.46 -0.26 -4.72
CA GLU A 119 -4.36 0.50 -5.33
C GLU A 119 -4.78 1.92 -5.73
N ASP A 120 -6.09 2.20 -5.68
CA ASP A 120 -6.64 3.53 -5.92
C ASP A 120 -6.18 4.49 -4.82
N PRO A 121 -5.61 5.66 -5.14
CA PRO A 121 -5.18 6.66 -4.17
C PRO A 121 -6.32 7.34 -3.41
N GLU A 122 -7.53 7.39 -3.97
CA GLU A 122 -8.63 8.18 -3.44
C GLU A 122 -9.01 7.83 -1.98
N PRO A 123 -9.22 6.57 -1.59
CA PRO A 123 -9.54 6.22 -0.20
C PRO A 123 -8.46 6.64 0.80
N TYR A 124 -7.19 6.54 0.41
CA TYR A 124 -6.06 6.97 1.26
C TYR A 124 -6.01 8.49 1.39
N GLN A 125 -6.23 9.22 0.30
CA GLN A 125 -6.27 10.69 0.31
C GLN A 125 -7.42 11.21 1.17
N GLN A 126 -8.61 10.64 1.05
CA GLN A 126 -9.78 10.98 1.87
C GLN A 126 -9.49 10.76 3.36
N PHE A 127 -8.94 9.60 3.71
CA PHE A 127 -8.57 9.30 5.09
C PHE A 127 -7.54 10.29 5.62
N PHE A 128 -6.41 10.48 4.93
CA PHE A 128 -5.35 11.35 5.43
C PHE A 128 -5.75 12.82 5.49
N ALA A 129 -6.54 13.32 4.54
CA ALA A 129 -7.04 14.70 4.58
C ALA A 129 -7.96 14.93 5.79
N ALA A 130 -8.87 14.02 6.08
CA ALA A 130 -9.74 14.09 7.26
C ALA A 130 -8.93 13.91 8.55
N PHE A 131 -7.97 13.01 8.57
CA PHE A 131 -7.13 12.72 9.71
C PHE A 131 -6.20 13.90 10.06
N GLU A 132 -5.54 14.53 9.09
CA GLU A 132 -4.73 15.73 9.27
C GLU A 132 -5.57 16.84 9.90
N LYS A 133 -6.74 17.11 9.37
CA LYS A 133 -7.67 18.10 9.92
C LYS A 133 -8.03 17.78 11.38
N ALA A 134 -8.33 16.53 11.70
CA ALA A 134 -8.69 16.11 13.06
C ALA A 134 -7.51 16.20 14.04
N MET A 135 -6.28 15.95 13.60
CA MET A 135 -5.06 16.07 14.43
C MET A 135 -4.77 17.51 14.83
N PHE A 136 -5.10 18.50 13.95
CA PHE A 136 -4.89 19.93 14.20
C PHE A 136 -6.06 20.61 14.95
N LEU A 137 -7.23 19.97 15.03
CA LEU A 137 -8.33 20.51 15.81
C LEU A 137 -7.99 20.44 17.29
N THR A 138 -7.77 21.61 17.89
CA THR A 138 -7.71 21.73 19.34
C THR A 138 -9.10 21.49 19.89
N ALA A 139 -9.24 20.54 20.83
CA ALA A 139 -10.52 20.31 21.50
C ALA A 139 -10.89 21.56 22.29
N HIS A 140 -11.92 22.26 21.84
CA HIS A 140 -12.63 23.24 22.68
C HIS A 140 -13.74 22.48 23.42
N ASN A 141 -13.77 22.65 24.75
CA ASN A 141 -14.83 22.09 25.57
C ASN A 141 -16.17 22.67 25.10
N ILE A 142 -17.15 21.82 24.91
CA ILE A 142 -18.54 22.21 24.79
C ILE A 142 -19.00 22.48 26.23
N GLU A 143 -19.25 23.76 26.55
CA GLU A 143 -19.95 24.17 27.79
C GLU A 143 -21.44 23.81 27.69
#